data_f970ad752c481a1c154d5f1f2862d766
#
_entry.id   f970ad752c481a1c154d5f1f2862d766
#
_cell.length_a   1.000
_cell.length_b   1.000
_cell.length_c   1.000
_cell.angle_alpha   90.00
_cell.angle_beta   90.00
_cell.angle_gamma   90.00
#
_symmetry.space_group_name_H-M   'P 1'
#
loop_
_entity.id
_entity.type
_entity.pdbx_description
1 polymer ?
#
loop_
_entity_poly.entity_id
_entity_poly.type
_entity_poly.pdbx_seq_one_letter_code
_entity_poly.pdbx_strand_id
1 'polypeptide(L)'
;MKTLKIIGIVVLVIIALPFIIAIFIPRTYTVSVSETINQPYQVVYDYVRILENQKDYSIWVMQDPNLNPEIIGTDGTVGAIQRWNSTMEDVGEGEQEIIILTPERMEVELRFKRPFESKARAANLFASISGNATRVTSEFYSNSDYPMNLPAYIFGRKMMREAQTKNLQNLKQILEKGQQ
;
A
#
# COMPACT_ATOMS: atom_id res chain seq x y z
N MET A 1 -20.34 -15.86 -44.70
CA MET A 1 -18.89 -16.10 -44.52
C MET A 1 -18.06 -14.84 -44.28
N LYS A 2 -18.24 -13.74 -45.06
CA LYS A 2 -17.45 -12.46 -44.83
C LYS A 2 -17.73 -11.84 -43.48
N THR A 3 -18.99 -11.74 -43.07
CA THR A 3 -19.40 -11.16 -41.77
C THR A 3 -18.80 -11.89 -40.57
N LEU A 4 -18.80 -13.24 -40.61
CA LEU A 4 -18.22 -14.05 -39.53
C LEU A 4 -16.70 -13.88 -39.43
N LYS A 5 -15.99 -13.70 -40.55
CA LYS A 5 -14.56 -13.37 -40.57
C LYS A 5 -14.27 -11.99 -39.96
N ILE A 6 -15.12 -10.99 -40.28
CA ILE A 6 -14.97 -9.62 -39.74
C ILE A 6 -15.19 -9.65 -38.21
N ILE A 7 -16.23 -10.33 -37.72
CA ILE A 7 -16.49 -10.48 -36.30
C ILE A 7 -15.28 -11.15 -35.59
N GLY A 8 -14.76 -12.24 -36.18
CA GLY A 8 -13.57 -12.91 -35.63
C GLY A 8 -12.34 -12.00 -35.55
N ILE A 9 -12.07 -11.17 -36.55
CA ILE A 9 -10.96 -10.20 -36.55
C ILE A 9 -11.19 -9.13 -35.48
N VAL A 10 -12.41 -8.59 -35.36
CA VAL A 10 -12.72 -7.58 -34.33
C VAL A 10 -12.52 -8.14 -32.93
N VAL A 11 -12.98 -9.34 -32.65
CA VAL A 11 -12.80 -10.02 -31.37
C VAL A 11 -11.31 -10.23 -31.09
N LEU A 12 -10.54 -10.69 -32.08
CA LEU A 12 -9.10 -10.88 -31.95
C LEU A 12 -8.39 -9.56 -31.62
N VAL A 13 -8.75 -8.46 -32.28
CA VAL A 13 -8.17 -7.13 -32.02
C VAL A 13 -8.51 -6.67 -30.61
N ILE A 14 -9.75 -6.81 -30.15
CA ILE A 14 -10.16 -6.42 -28.80
C ILE A 14 -9.36 -7.19 -27.74
N ILE A 15 -9.10 -8.48 -27.96
CA ILE A 15 -8.32 -9.30 -27.03
C ILE A 15 -6.82 -8.93 -27.10
N ALA A 16 -6.27 -8.73 -28.30
CA ALA A 16 -4.85 -8.46 -28.47
C ALA A 16 -4.44 -7.04 -28.03
N LEU A 17 -5.32 -6.06 -28.17
CA LEU A 17 -5.03 -4.66 -27.93
C LEU A 17 -4.51 -4.38 -26.51
N PRO A 18 -5.09 -4.90 -25.40
CA PRO A 18 -4.54 -4.72 -24.05
C PRO A 18 -3.12 -5.24 -23.91
N PHE A 19 -2.80 -6.38 -24.50
CA PHE A 19 -1.44 -6.95 -24.46
C PHE A 19 -0.45 -6.06 -25.21
N ILE A 20 -0.84 -5.53 -26.35
CA ILE A 20 0.01 -4.59 -27.13
C ILE A 20 0.24 -3.31 -26.31
N ILE A 21 -0.81 -2.75 -25.71
CA ILE A 21 -0.69 -1.54 -24.86
C ILE A 21 0.23 -1.82 -23.68
N ALA A 22 0.11 -2.98 -23.03
CA ALA A 22 0.92 -3.35 -21.87
C ALA A 22 2.43 -3.33 -22.14
N ILE A 23 2.86 -3.54 -23.41
CA ILE A 23 4.28 -3.48 -23.80
C ILE A 23 4.86 -2.06 -23.57
N PHE A 24 4.04 -1.02 -23.75
CA PHE A 24 4.45 0.38 -23.66
C PHE A 24 4.23 0.99 -22.26
N ILE A 25 3.54 0.27 -21.37
CA ILE A 25 3.28 0.74 -20.00
C ILE A 25 4.45 0.38 -19.08
N PRO A 26 4.93 1.30 -18.23
CA PRO A 26 5.96 1.00 -17.24
C PRO A 26 5.54 -0.16 -16.32
N ARG A 27 6.50 -1.05 -16.01
CA ARG A 27 6.28 -2.13 -15.03
C ARG A 27 6.34 -1.65 -13.60
N THR A 28 7.02 -0.52 -13.36
CA THR A 28 7.18 0.06 -12.04
C THR A 28 6.51 1.42 -11.97
N TYR A 29 5.91 1.71 -10.81
CA TYR A 29 5.44 3.07 -10.48
C TYR A 29 5.53 3.30 -8.97
N THR A 30 5.61 4.56 -8.59
CA THR A 30 5.53 4.99 -7.20
C THR A 30 4.26 5.81 -7.00
N VAL A 31 3.55 5.51 -5.93
CA VAL A 31 2.49 6.37 -5.39
C VAL A 31 3.06 7.06 -4.16
N SER A 32 2.95 8.37 -4.08
CA SER A 32 3.38 9.16 -2.93
C SER A 32 2.26 10.11 -2.53
N VAL A 33 1.92 10.13 -1.26
CA VAL A 33 0.95 11.04 -0.64
C VAL A 33 1.52 11.56 0.68
N SER A 34 1.18 12.79 1.05
CA SER A 34 1.69 13.40 2.27
C SER A 34 0.56 14.04 3.07
N GLU A 35 0.68 13.99 4.39
CA GLU A 35 -0.21 14.68 5.32
C GLU A 35 0.64 15.34 6.43
N THR A 36 0.18 16.48 6.94
CA THR A 36 0.78 17.12 8.09
C THR A 36 -0.07 16.82 9.32
N ILE A 37 0.56 16.24 10.33
CA ILE A 37 -0.03 15.86 11.61
C ILE A 37 0.44 16.88 12.64
N ASN A 38 -0.48 17.51 13.37
CA ASN A 38 -0.18 18.49 14.41
C ASN A 38 0.22 17.78 15.71
N GLN A 39 1.36 17.10 15.65
CA GLN A 39 2.00 16.39 16.76
C GLN A 39 3.52 16.46 16.62
N PRO A 40 4.26 16.45 17.74
CA PRO A 40 5.71 16.35 17.73
C PRO A 40 6.19 15.11 16.95
N TYR A 41 7.32 15.28 16.29
CA TYR A 41 7.95 14.21 15.50
C TYR A 41 8.02 12.88 16.24
N GLN A 42 8.48 12.87 17.49
CA GLN A 42 8.68 11.64 18.25
C GLN A 42 7.37 10.89 18.50
N VAL A 43 6.27 11.61 18.74
CA VAL A 43 4.94 11.01 18.94
C VAL A 43 4.48 10.32 17.68
N VAL A 44 4.61 10.97 16.52
CA VAL A 44 4.19 10.42 15.23
C VAL A 44 5.07 9.23 14.84
N TYR A 45 6.38 9.36 14.96
CA TYR A 45 7.34 8.32 14.61
C TYR A 45 7.14 7.06 15.46
N ASP A 46 7.07 7.24 16.80
CA ASP A 46 6.91 6.10 17.71
C ASP A 46 5.58 5.37 17.51
N TYR A 47 4.52 6.08 17.10
CA TYR A 47 3.24 5.46 16.79
C TYR A 47 3.29 4.66 15.50
N VAL A 48 3.83 5.25 14.42
CA VAL A 48 3.82 4.65 13.08
C VAL A 48 4.76 3.45 12.96
N ARG A 49 5.91 3.46 13.66
CA ARG A 49 6.87 2.35 13.59
C ARG A 49 6.36 1.05 14.19
N ILE A 50 5.32 1.09 15.03
CA ILE A 50 4.68 -0.09 15.61
C ILE A 50 3.64 -0.64 14.62
N LEU A 51 3.90 -1.85 14.10
CA LEU A 51 3.05 -2.49 13.10
C LEU A 51 1.65 -2.79 13.66
N GLU A 52 1.57 -3.15 14.94
CA GLU A 52 0.29 -3.42 15.61
C GLU A 52 -0.67 -2.23 15.55
N ASN A 53 -0.16 -0.99 15.59
CA ASN A 53 -0.98 0.22 15.52
C ASN A 53 -1.69 0.40 14.17
N GLN A 54 -1.31 -0.36 13.14
CA GLN A 54 -2.00 -0.31 11.83
C GLN A 54 -3.47 -0.72 11.91
N LYS A 55 -3.86 -1.49 12.92
CA LYS A 55 -5.27 -1.83 13.17
C LYS A 55 -6.16 -0.59 13.36
N ASP A 56 -5.59 0.51 13.83
CA ASP A 56 -6.32 1.71 14.15
C ASP A 56 -6.48 2.65 12.95
N TYR A 57 -5.57 2.62 11.97
CA TYR A 57 -5.57 3.57 10.86
C TYR A 57 -5.48 2.97 9.46
N SER A 58 -5.00 1.73 9.30
CA SER A 58 -4.90 1.10 7.98
C SER A 58 -6.26 0.61 7.50
N ILE A 59 -6.73 1.15 6.38
CA ILE A 59 -8.01 0.72 5.81
C ILE A 59 -8.03 -0.77 5.46
N TRP A 60 -6.87 -1.35 5.14
CA TRP A 60 -6.77 -2.78 4.82
C TRP A 60 -7.03 -3.67 6.02
N VAL A 61 -6.52 -3.28 7.20
CA VAL A 61 -6.77 -4.01 8.46
C VAL A 61 -8.19 -3.74 8.95
N MET A 62 -8.65 -2.48 8.87
CA MET A 62 -10.00 -2.07 9.33
C MET A 62 -11.13 -2.65 8.47
N GLN A 63 -10.83 -3.07 7.23
CA GLN A 63 -11.84 -3.62 6.31
C GLN A 63 -12.39 -4.96 6.79
N ASP A 64 -11.58 -5.77 7.47
CA ASP A 64 -12.01 -7.01 8.11
C ASP A 64 -12.01 -6.86 9.65
N PRO A 65 -13.17 -6.66 10.27
CA PRO A 65 -13.26 -6.48 11.73
C PRO A 65 -12.80 -7.68 12.54
N ASN A 66 -12.70 -8.86 11.92
CA ASN A 66 -12.25 -10.09 12.57
C ASN A 66 -10.75 -10.36 12.33
N LEU A 67 -10.09 -9.51 11.54
CA LEU A 67 -8.68 -9.66 11.27
C LEU A 67 -7.85 -9.29 12.50
N ASN A 68 -7.06 -10.24 12.96
CA ASN A 68 -6.09 -10.05 14.02
C ASN A 68 -4.70 -10.43 13.49
N PRO A 69 -3.95 -9.47 12.91
CA PRO A 69 -2.63 -9.76 12.39
C PRO A 69 -1.68 -10.25 13.50
N GLU A 70 -0.88 -11.26 13.18
CA GLU A 70 0.15 -11.80 14.07
C GLU A 70 1.44 -10.98 13.94
N ILE A 71 2.04 -10.58 15.06
CA ILE A 71 3.36 -9.95 15.12
C ILE A 71 4.41 -10.99 15.46
N ILE A 72 5.47 -11.07 14.65
CA ILE A 72 6.61 -11.95 14.83
C ILE A 72 7.86 -11.09 15.02
N GLY A 73 8.64 -11.41 16.04
CA GLY A 73 9.80 -10.61 16.45
C GLY A 73 9.43 -9.47 17.39
N THR A 74 10.31 -8.49 17.51
CA THR A 74 10.09 -7.29 18.34
C THR A 74 9.46 -6.20 17.48
N ASP A 75 8.20 -5.88 17.73
CA ASP A 75 7.49 -4.86 16.96
C ASP A 75 8.22 -3.51 17.00
N GLY A 76 8.17 -2.78 15.89
CA GLY A 76 8.85 -1.50 15.73
C GLY A 76 10.37 -1.59 15.60
N THR A 77 10.92 -2.76 15.26
CA THR A 77 12.36 -2.95 14.96
C THR A 77 12.54 -3.58 13.58
N VAL A 78 13.72 -3.43 12.99
CA VAL A 78 14.07 -4.12 11.73
C VAL A 78 13.96 -5.62 11.92
N GLY A 79 13.31 -6.32 10.97
CA GLY A 79 13.03 -7.75 11.03
C GLY A 79 11.71 -8.11 11.72
N ALA A 80 10.98 -7.14 12.30
CA ALA A 80 9.63 -7.37 12.77
C ALA A 80 8.69 -7.65 11.60
N ILE A 81 7.88 -8.71 11.72
CA ILE A 81 6.94 -9.15 10.68
C ILE A 81 5.52 -9.07 11.22
N GLN A 82 4.62 -8.50 10.43
CA GLN A 82 3.17 -8.60 10.66
C GLN A 82 2.58 -9.52 9.58
N ARG A 83 1.90 -10.60 10.00
CA ARG A 83 1.18 -11.52 9.13
C ARG A 83 -0.32 -11.31 9.23
N TRP A 84 -0.99 -11.40 8.09
CA TRP A 84 -2.44 -11.38 8.04
C TRP A 84 -2.99 -12.52 7.18
N ASN A 85 -4.15 -13.02 7.55
CA ASN A 85 -4.88 -14.02 6.78
C ASN A 85 -6.38 -13.76 6.96
N SER A 86 -6.97 -12.99 6.05
CA SER A 86 -8.38 -12.64 6.05
C SER A 86 -9.19 -13.64 5.24
N THR A 87 -10.43 -13.84 5.63
CA THR A 87 -11.41 -14.57 4.81
C THR A 87 -11.99 -13.71 3.69
N MET A 88 -11.80 -12.39 3.74
CA MET A 88 -12.21 -11.45 2.70
C MET A 88 -11.20 -11.46 1.56
N GLU A 89 -11.67 -11.68 0.32
CA GLU A 89 -10.81 -11.75 -0.87
C GLU A 89 -10.04 -10.46 -1.13
N ASP A 90 -10.66 -9.30 -0.88
CA ASP A 90 -10.05 -7.98 -1.10
C ASP A 90 -8.92 -7.68 -0.11
N VAL A 91 -8.89 -8.33 1.05
CA VAL A 91 -7.82 -8.21 2.06
C VAL A 91 -6.77 -9.31 1.86
N GLY A 92 -7.21 -10.52 1.58
CA GLY A 92 -6.37 -11.66 1.22
C GLY A 92 -5.47 -12.15 2.35
N GLU A 93 -4.31 -12.68 1.96
CA GLU A 93 -3.28 -13.19 2.87
C GLU A 93 -1.92 -12.65 2.48
N GLY A 94 -1.09 -12.32 3.47
CA GLY A 94 0.27 -11.88 3.25
C GLY A 94 1.02 -11.55 4.52
N GLU A 95 2.16 -10.94 4.35
CA GLU A 95 2.97 -10.43 5.45
C GLU A 95 3.72 -9.16 5.03
N GLN A 96 4.08 -8.35 6.00
CA GLN A 96 5.00 -7.24 5.82
C GLN A 96 6.14 -7.34 6.84
N GLU A 97 7.33 -6.97 6.42
CA GLU A 97 8.52 -6.99 7.25
C GLU A 97 9.17 -5.61 7.25
N ILE A 98 9.53 -5.08 8.42
CA ILE A 98 10.33 -3.86 8.50
C ILE A 98 11.74 -4.17 8.03
N ILE A 99 12.14 -3.60 6.89
CA ILE A 99 13.47 -3.81 6.29
C ILE A 99 14.42 -2.63 6.48
N ILE A 100 13.88 -1.42 6.68
CA ILE A 100 14.64 -0.22 7.00
C ILE A 100 13.90 0.54 8.10
N LEU A 101 14.66 0.99 9.12
CA LEU A 101 14.16 1.86 10.16
C LEU A 101 15.26 2.86 10.55
N THR A 102 15.07 4.10 10.12
CA THR A 102 15.91 5.26 10.48
C THR A 102 15.02 6.35 11.06
N PRO A 103 15.57 7.40 11.67
CA PRO A 103 14.75 8.53 12.11
C PRO A 103 13.86 9.12 11.00
N GLU A 104 14.34 9.19 9.77
CA GLU A 104 13.61 9.82 8.65
C GLU A 104 12.74 8.86 7.86
N ARG A 105 12.91 7.52 8.03
CA ARG A 105 12.29 6.53 7.15
C ARG A 105 12.03 5.19 7.82
N MET A 106 10.82 4.70 7.68
CA MET A 106 10.46 3.30 7.90
C MET A 106 10.08 2.69 6.54
N GLU A 107 10.72 1.59 6.15
CA GLU A 107 10.38 0.87 4.92
C GLU A 107 10.02 -0.58 5.25
N VAL A 108 8.99 -1.08 4.59
CA VAL A 108 8.54 -2.46 4.72
C VAL A 108 8.55 -3.16 3.36
N GLU A 109 8.92 -4.43 3.34
CA GLU A 109 8.65 -5.35 2.24
C GLU A 109 7.31 -6.03 2.46
N LEU A 110 6.45 -5.98 1.46
CA LEU A 110 5.13 -6.62 1.43
C LEU A 110 5.23 -7.88 0.59
N ARG A 111 4.78 -9.00 1.14
CA ARG A 111 4.71 -10.31 0.48
C ARG A 111 3.27 -10.79 0.51
N PHE A 112 2.59 -10.67 -0.62
CA PHE A 112 1.20 -11.13 -0.77
C PHE A 112 1.19 -12.59 -1.21
N LYS A 113 0.27 -13.39 -0.64
CA LYS A 113 0.02 -14.79 -1.02
C LYS A 113 -1.31 -14.97 -1.72
N ARG A 114 -2.34 -14.23 -1.27
CA ARG A 114 -3.68 -14.22 -1.86
C ARG A 114 -4.16 -12.79 -2.07
N PRO A 115 -4.96 -12.51 -3.12
CA PRO A 115 -5.45 -13.42 -4.15
C PRO A 115 -4.38 -13.82 -5.18
N PHE A 116 -3.26 -13.10 -5.28
CA PHE A 116 -2.14 -13.38 -6.19
C PHE A 116 -0.81 -13.22 -5.46
N GLU A 117 0.11 -14.14 -5.70
CA GLU A 117 1.48 -13.99 -5.20
C GLU A 117 2.15 -12.79 -5.85
N SER A 118 2.61 -11.87 -5.02
CA SER A 118 3.33 -10.68 -5.46
C SER A 118 4.15 -10.06 -4.33
N LYS A 119 5.10 -9.20 -4.70
CA LYS A 119 5.90 -8.42 -3.77
C LYS A 119 5.79 -6.94 -4.10
N ALA A 120 5.80 -6.13 -3.06
CA ALA A 120 5.87 -4.68 -3.16
C ALA A 120 6.72 -4.13 -2.01
N ARG A 121 7.00 -2.83 -2.03
CA ARG A 121 7.58 -2.12 -0.90
C ARG A 121 6.74 -0.89 -0.60
N ALA A 122 6.70 -0.54 0.67
CA ALA A 122 6.09 0.70 1.11
C ALA A 122 7.00 1.40 2.12
N ALA A 123 6.94 2.72 2.16
CA ALA A 123 7.72 3.49 3.12
C ALA A 123 6.88 4.63 3.70
N ASN A 124 7.15 4.94 4.97
CA ASN A 124 6.73 6.19 5.58
C ASN A 124 7.98 7.04 5.84
N LEU A 125 7.98 8.26 5.29
CA LEU A 125 9.03 9.24 5.53
C LEU A 125 8.51 10.29 6.51
N PHE A 126 9.38 10.72 7.41
CA PHE A 126 9.03 11.63 8.49
C PHE A 126 9.88 12.89 8.41
N ALA A 127 9.24 14.06 8.46
CA ALA A 127 9.92 15.35 8.48
C ALA A 127 9.29 16.26 9.53
N SER A 128 10.08 16.73 10.49
CA SER A 128 9.64 17.76 11.43
C SER A 128 9.41 19.08 10.67
N ILE A 129 8.22 19.66 10.81
CA ILE A 129 7.87 20.96 10.24
C ILE A 129 8.04 22.05 11.28
N SER A 130 7.67 21.73 12.54
CA SER A 130 7.86 22.58 13.72
C SER A 130 7.91 21.71 14.96
N GLY A 131 8.06 22.30 16.13
CA GLY A 131 8.06 21.56 17.40
C GLY A 131 6.81 20.70 17.64
N ASN A 132 5.67 21.10 17.03
CA ASN A 132 4.37 20.42 17.19
C ASN A 132 3.72 20.03 15.86
N ALA A 133 4.49 19.92 14.78
CA ALA A 133 3.95 19.49 13.49
C ALA A 133 4.95 18.61 12.74
N THR A 134 4.48 17.48 12.27
CA THR A 134 5.26 16.48 11.53
C THR A 134 4.58 16.18 10.21
N ARG A 135 5.33 16.22 9.12
CA ARG A 135 4.89 15.72 7.82
C ARG A 135 5.22 14.24 7.72
N VAL A 136 4.20 13.44 7.42
CA VAL A 136 4.36 12.03 7.04
C VAL A 136 4.09 11.91 5.56
N THR A 137 5.03 11.31 4.83
CA THR A 137 4.87 10.97 3.41
C THR A 137 4.83 9.46 3.29
N SER A 138 3.70 8.93 2.82
CA SER A 138 3.55 7.50 2.57
C SER A 138 3.82 7.22 1.09
N GLU A 139 4.73 6.27 0.83
CA GLU A 139 5.14 5.85 -0.51
C GLU A 139 4.86 4.37 -0.71
N PHE A 140 4.39 4.02 -1.89
CA PHE A 140 4.18 2.64 -2.31
C PHE A 140 4.90 2.40 -3.64
N TYR A 141 5.75 1.40 -3.67
CA TYR A 141 6.57 1.02 -4.81
C TYR A 141 6.02 -0.26 -5.41
N SER A 142 5.37 -0.14 -6.56
CA SER A 142 4.84 -1.27 -7.31
C SER A 142 5.83 -1.74 -8.36
N ASN A 143 5.92 -3.06 -8.50
CA ASN A 143 6.58 -3.72 -9.63
C ASN A 143 5.64 -4.83 -10.12
N SER A 144 5.10 -4.66 -11.32
CA SER A 144 4.13 -5.60 -11.90
C SER A 144 4.63 -6.09 -13.25
N ASP A 145 4.75 -7.42 -13.37
CA ASP A 145 5.19 -8.03 -14.61
C ASP A 145 4.14 -7.92 -15.71
N TYR A 146 4.60 -8.01 -16.95
CA TYR A 146 3.75 -8.11 -18.13
C TYR A 146 2.91 -9.40 -18.07
N PRO A 147 1.63 -9.36 -18.42
CA PRO A 147 0.84 -8.20 -18.89
C PRO A 147 0.10 -7.46 -17.76
N MET A 148 0.33 -7.86 -16.49
CA MET A 148 -0.37 -7.30 -15.32
C MET A 148 0.03 -5.85 -15.02
N ASN A 149 1.14 -5.35 -15.59
CA ASN A 149 1.54 -3.96 -15.48
C ASN A 149 0.47 -2.98 -15.98
N LEU A 150 -0.31 -3.33 -17.00
CA LEU A 150 -1.37 -2.45 -17.52
C LEU A 150 -2.50 -2.22 -16.49
N PRO A 151 -3.21 -3.24 -15.97
CA PRO A 151 -4.23 -3.02 -14.95
C PRO A 151 -3.65 -2.43 -13.66
N ALA A 152 -2.44 -2.83 -13.24
CA ALA A 152 -1.77 -2.25 -12.07
C ALA A 152 -1.52 -0.75 -12.24
N TYR A 153 -1.08 -0.31 -13.42
CA TYR A 153 -0.82 1.10 -13.70
C TYR A 153 -2.11 1.93 -13.77
N ILE A 154 -3.17 1.42 -14.41
CA ILE A 154 -4.42 2.16 -14.61
C ILE A 154 -5.25 2.20 -13.33
N PHE A 155 -5.48 1.06 -12.71
CA PHE A 155 -6.38 0.91 -11.56
C PHE A 155 -5.62 0.90 -10.25
N GLY A 156 -4.51 0.15 -10.16
CA GLY A 156 -3.73 -0.01 -8.94
C GLY A 156 -3.17 1.30 -8.42
N ARG A 157 -2.67 2.19 -9.28
CA ARG A 157 -2.16 3.51 -8.86
C ARG A 157 -3.22 4.37 -8.18
N LYS A 158 -4.43 4.39 -8.74
CA LYS A 158 -5.55 5.17 -8.18
C LYS A 158 -5.95 4.58 -6.83
N MET A 159 -6.18 3.27 -6.78
CA MET A 159 -6.56 2.54 -5.57
C MET A 159 -5.54 2.76 -4.44
N MET A 160 -4.24 2.60 -4.73
CA MET A 160 -3.19 2.82 -3.73
C MET A 160 -3.11 4.27 -3.25
N ARG A 161 -3.30 5.25 -4.14
CA ARG A 161 -3.35 6.67 -3.75
C ARG A 161 -4.50 6.94 -2.78
N GLU A 162 -5.68 6.45 -3.09
CA GLU A 162 -6.87 6.61 -2.24
C GLU A 162 -6.67 5.92 -0.89
N ALA A 163 -6.16 4.70 -0.89
CA ALA A 163 -5.85 3.94 0.31
C ALA A 163 -4.86 4.66 1.23
N GLN A 164 -3.71 5.08 0.70
CA GLN A 164 -2.69 5.78 1.48
C GLN A 164 -3.18 7.14 1.98
N THR A 165 -3.93 7.87 1.15
CA THR A 165 -4.55 9.14 1.58
C THR A 165 -5.46 8.90 2.78
N LYS A 166 -6.30 7.87 2.72
CA LYS A 166 -7.22 7.54 3.82
C LYS A 166 -6.48 7.08 5.08
N ASN A 167 -5.43 6.27 4.92
CA ASN A 167 -4.59 5.85 6.04
C ASN A 167 -3.96 7.05 6.76
N LEU A 168 -3.39 8.01 6.02
CA LEU A 168 -2.81 9.21 6.62
C LEU A 168 -3.86 10.10 7.28
N GLN A 169 -5.06 10.22 6.71
CA GLN A 169 -6.17 10.94 7.33
C GLN A 169 -6.63 10.28 8.64
N ASN A 170 -6.75 8.95 8.66
CA ASN A 170 -7.10 8.21 9.86
C ASN A 170 -6.01 8.38 10.94
N LEU A 171 -4.74 8.24 10.55
CA LEU A 171 -3.59 8.44 11.44
C LEU A 171 -3.59 9.83 12.06
N LYS A 172 -3.83 10.87 11.25
CA LYS A 172 -3.98 12.26 11.71
C LYS A 172 -5.10 12.38 12.74
N GLN A 173 -6.28 11.86 12.42
CA GLN A 173 -7.43 11.93 13.33
C GLN A 173 -7.15 11.26 14.68
N ILE A 174 -6.45 10.13 14.68
CA ILE A 174 -6.13 9.41 15.92
C ILE A 174 -5.15 10.22 16.76
N LEU A 175 -4.07 10.68 16.15
CA LEU A 175 -3.00 11.36 16.87
C LEU A 175 -3.41 12.77 17.33
N GLU A 176 -4.31 13.45 16.63
CA GLU A 176 -4.78 14.79 17.01
C GLU A 176 -5.99 14.78 17.96
N LYS A 177 -6.75 13.67 18.09
CA LYS A 177 -7.89 13.57 19.04
C LYS A 177 -7.50 13.69 20.51
N GLY A 178 -6.26 13.44 20.87
CA GLY A 178 -5.79 13.57 22.26
C GLY A 178 -5.49 15.02 22.70
N GLN A 179 -5.77 16.03 21.87
CA GLN A 179 -5.51 17.45 22.15
C GLN A 179 -6.79 18.26 22.45
N GLN A 180 -7.96 17.59 22.55
CA GLN A 180 -9.23 18.25 22.93
C GLN A 180 -9.54 18.09 24.41
#